data_b6d1a45d001fce9b0b6cf9cf823c6bc7
#
_entry.id   b6d1a45d001fce9b0b6cf9cf823c6bc7
#
_cell.length_a   1.000
_cell.length_b   1.000
_cell.length_c   1.000
_cell.angle_alpha   90.00
_cell.angle_beta   90.00
_cell.angle_gamma   90.00
#
_symmetry.space_group_name_H-M   'P 1'
#
loop_
_entity.id
_entity.type
_entity.pdbx_description
1 polymer ?
#
loop_
_entity_poly.entity_id
_entity_poly.type
_entity_poly.pdbx_seq_one_letter_code
_entity_poly.pdbx_strand_id
1 'polypeptide(L)'
;RLVGSEMCIRDSLLVLLYLKKTLLYNEPMVRIVQLSKNVINQIAAGEVIERPYSVVKELVENSVDAGATKVSIEVANECRNIRVADNGSGIHPDDIILAFSKHATSKISSGEDLYNVKTMGFRGEALASIISISRLTCITRTEEFDFGTKVECENSEVKKSQTGCAVGTIMDIKDLFYNLPARLKFLKSQKTEFAYINELIQTLALVHTNVAFELKNNGKTIIKTTGQGDTLQVLKEVFSEDIAKNLREVFKTDKMSGLKISGFVSTPDYTRASKKDYYMYVNSRMVKCPIFQKSIDTAYKSLIGSRYPFIILNLEVPPEDVDVNVHPTKKEVRYRNPNQIFNFIYSSIDMALSGVTERQIAQPVPEMQQRAAEPVRPMEIKTEDIYVTEGENIASVFKKPVEPKRVIEFPKPQRETQQNLSFEQPKFIHENHIEQEEQIIGQYKKTYILIEREEGLEIVDQHIAEERYIYEKLKKSKNIDCQLLFISDVIEISPSDKELLSANKDKLEKFGYEIDFISDTEAIFRKVPQLISKVAPKEILADVLEHISGDIDNIEEQILITTSCKAAVKANTFLSPFRMQEIIKNWRTCEKPFTCPHGRPISKIIEHKDIAKFFQRTK
;
A
#
# COMPACT_ATOMS: atom_id res chain seq x y z
N ARG A 1 -3.28 49.72 64.67
CA ARG A 1 -2.67 48.52 65.29
C ARG A 1 -3.44 47.27 64.83
N LEU A 2 -3.14 46.76 63.66
CA LEU A 2 -3.50 45.41 63.18
C LEU A 2 -2.97 45.25 61.72
N VAL A 3 -1.66 45.46 61.58
CA VAL A 3 -0.97 45.24 60.25
C VAL A 3 0.23 44.30 60.37
N GLY A 4 0.49 43.73 61.60
CA GLY A 4 1.65 42.92 61.87
C GLY A 4 1.45 41.40 61.79
N SER A 5 0.19 40.89 61.68
CA SER A 5 -0.06 39.42 61.77
C SER A 5 -0.25 38.69 60.42
N GLU A 6 -0.57 39.41 59.34
CA GLU A 6 -0.77 38.76 58.04
C GLU A 6 0.53 38.49 57.26
N MET A 7 1.60 39.28 57.53
CA MET A 7 2.88 39.08 56.87
C MET A 7 3.63 37.83 57.39
N CYS A 8 3.48 37.51 58.71
CA CYS A 8 4.11 36.31 59.28
C CYS A 8 3.47 34.99 58.87
N ILE A 9 2.16 34.99 58.53
CA ILE A 9 1.46 33.77 58.08
C ILE A 9 1.82 33.43 56.64
N ARG A 10 2.02 34.46 55.81
CA ARG A 10 2.36 34.28 54.38
C ARG A 10 3.78 33.76 54.21
N ASP A 11 4.72 34.20 54.98
CA ASP A 11 6.10 33.72 54.96
C ASP A 11 6.24 32.29 55.52
N SER A 12 5.43 31.96 56.56
CA SER A 12 5.37 30.60 57.08
C SER A 12 4.78 29.58 56.10
N LEU A 13 3.77 30.01 55.30
CA LEU A 13 3.18 29.18 54.24
C LEU A 13 4.14 28.97 53.07
N LEU A 14 4.93 29.98 52.69
CA LEU A 14 5.97 29.89 51.64
C LEU A 14 7.11 29.00 52.07
N VAL A 15 7.54 29.07 53.35
CA VAL A 15 8.55 28.17 53.90
C VAL A 15 8.05 26.73 53.98
N LEU A 16 6.78 26.52 54.35
CA LEU A 16 6.14 25.18 54.35
C LEU A 16 5.97 24.60 52.93
N LEU A 17 5.63 25.45 51.94
CA LEU A 17 5.56 25.05 50.54
C LEU A 17 6.95 24.75 49.96
N TYR A 18 7.98 25.51 50.36
CA TYR A 18 9.38 25.28 49.96
C TYR A 18 9.93 23.99 50.61
N LEU A 19 9.65 23.75 51.89
CA LEU A 19 10.03 22.51 52.58
C LEU A 19 9.27 21.30 52.05
N LYS A 20 7.99 21.45 51.67
CA LYS A 20 7.21 20.39 51.05
C LYS A 20 7.71 20.09 49.63
N LYS A 21 8.20 21.10 48.87
CA LYS A 21 8.81 20.96 47.57
C LYS A 21 10.19 20.31 47.66
N THR A 22 10.99 20.59 48.71
CA THR A 22 12.31 19.99 48.93
C THR A 22 12.21 18.56 49.46
N LEU A 23 11.16 18.24 50.21
CA LEU A 23 10.88 16.87 50.70
C LEU A 23 10.34 15.95 49.57
N LEU A 24 9.72 16.53 48.52
CA LEU A 24 9.26 15.76 47.34
C LEU A 24 10.36 15.51 46.31
N TYR A 25 11.55 16.11 46.44
CA TYR A 25 12.68 15.90 45.53
C TYR A 25 13.82 15.05 46.10
N ASN A 26 13.63 14.42 47.26
CA ASN A 26 14.54 13.37 47.74
C ASN A 26 14.04 11.99 47.34
N GLU A 27 13.73 11.78 46.03
CA GLU A 27 13.75 10.42 45.54
C GLU A 27 15.20 9.91 45.57
N PRO A 28 15.45 8.76 46.21
CA PRO A 28 16.80 8.22 46.24
C PRO A 28 17.28 8.01 44.81
N MET A 29 18.45 8.58 44.47
CA MET A 29 19.08 8.43 43.18
C MET A 29 19.04 6.93 42.78
N VAL A 30 18.31 6.59 41.74
CA VAL A 30 18.14 5.20 41.30
C VAL A 30 19.50 4.67 40.87
N ARG A 31 20.04 3.72 41.63
CA ARG A 31 21.33 3.11 41.32
C ARG A 31 21.18 2.12 40.17
N ILE A 32 22.19 2.04 39.32
CA ILE A 32 22.29 1.03 38.26
C ILE A 32 22.37 -0.35 38.93
N VAL A 33 21.46 -1.25 38.54
CA VAL A 33 21.44 -2.64 39.02
C VAL A 33 21.51 -3.62 37.84
N GLN A 34 22.18 -4.74 38.04
CA GLN A 34 22.19 -5.81 37.06
C GLN A 34 20.85 -6.55 37.07
N LEU A 35 20.21 -6.61 35.90
CA LEU A 35 18.92 -7.31 35.74
C LEU A 35 19.09 -8.84 35.85
N SER A 36 18.06 -9.50 36.30
CA SER A 36 18.03 -10.98 36.31
C SER A 36 18.00 -11.50 34.86
N LYS A 37 18.53 -12.72 34.65
CA LYS A 37 18.53 -13.39 33.33
C LYS A 37 17.13 -13.45 32.70
N ASN A 38 16.10 -13.69 33.51
CA ASN A 38 14.72 -13.72 33.01
C ASN A 38 14.25 -12.38 32.47
N VAL A 39 14.52 -11.29 33.17
CA VAL A 39 14.17 -9.92 32.72
C VAL A 39 14.97 -9.55 31.47
N ILE A 40 16.27 -9.87 31.41
CA ILE A 40 17.08 -9.65 30.22
C ILE A 40 16.51 -10.41 29.02
N ASN A 41 16.09 -11.67 29.22
CA ASN A 41 15.49 -12.49 28.16
C ASN A 41 14.16 -11.92 27.68
N GLN A 42 13.31 -11.44 28.59
CA GLN A 42 12.03 -10.81 28.26
C GLN A 42 12.20 -9.50 27.48
N ILE A 43 13.16 -8.66 27.86
CA ILE A 43 13.48 -7.41 27.14
C ILE A 43 13.98 -7.74 25.73
N ALA A 44 14.99 -8.62 25.62
CA ALA A 44 15.54 -9.01 24.33
C ALA A 44 14.48 -9.69 23.43
N ALA A 45 13.63 -10.55 23.99
CA ALA A 45 12.54 -11.16 23.23
C ALA A 45 11.51 -10.12 22.75
N GLY A 46 11.22 -9.10 23.55
CA GLY A 46 10.35 -8.00 23.15
C GLY A 46 10.92 -7.16 22.00
N GLU A 47 12.24 -7.08 21.84
CA GLU A 47 12.90 -6.41 20.70
C GLU A 47 12.84 -7.26 19.42
N VAL A 48 12.90 -8.59 19.55
CA VAL A 48 12.85 -9.53 18.41
C VAL A 48 11.41 -9.81 17.97
N ILE A 49 10.51 -10.04 18.92
CA ILE A 49 9.11 -10.41 18.69
C ILE A 49 8.21 -9.27 19.16
N GLU A 50 7.82 -8.43 18.23
CA GLU A 50 6.96 -7.29 18.52
C GLU A 50 5.47 -7.66 18.54
N ARG A 51 5.05 -8.56 17.66
CA ARG A 51 3.63 -8.90 17.39
C ARG A 51 3.45 -10.38 17.06
N PRO A 52 2.20 -10.93 17.09
CA PRO A 52 1.89 -12.27 16.62
C PRO A 52 2.38 -12.56 15.20
N TYR A 53 2.26 -11.58 14.31
CA TYR A 53 2.82 -11.62 12.94
C TYR A 53 4.30 -12.01 12.91
N SER A 54 5.13 -11.48 13.84
CA SER A 54 6.57 -11.79 13.86
C SER A 54 6.82 -13.27 14.18
N VAL A 55 6.00 -13.84 15.05
CA VAL A 55 6.08 -15.28 15.39
C VAL A 55 5.73 -16.14 14.18
N VAL A 56 4.60 -15.86 13.52
CA VAL A 56 4.17 -16.60 12.32
C VAL A 56 5.23 -16.51 11.24
N LYS A 57 5.79 -15.30 11.02
CA LYS A 57 6.84 -15.08 10.03
C LYS A 57 8.04 -16.00 10.26
N GLU A 58 8.63 -15.96 11.45
CA GLU A 58 9.81 -16.77 11.77
C GLU A 58 9.56 -18.27 11.66
N LEU A 59 8.38 -18.74 12.11
CA LEU A 59 8.05 -20.17 12.04
C LEU A 59 7.83 -20.64 10.60
N VAL A 60 7.09 -19.87 9.79
CA VAL A 60 6.83 -20.23 8.38
C VAL A 60 8.11 -20.14 7.55
N GLU A 61 8.95 -19.13 7.77
CA GLU A 61 10.26 -19.05 7.12
C GLU A 61 11.15 -20.25 7.49
N ASN A 62 11.12 -20.71 8.74
CA ASN A 62 11.82 -21.93 9.14
C ASN A 62 11.28 -23.18 8.45
N SER A 63 9.95 -23.28 8.30
CA SER A 63 9.33 -24.42 7.57
C SER A 63 9.73 -24.45 6.10
N VAL A 64 9.76 -23.28 5.44
CA VAL A 64 10.23 -23.16 4.04
C VAL A 64 11.71 -23.50 3.93
N ASP A 65 12.56 -23.01 4.84
CA ASP A 65 13.99 -23.32 4.87
C ASP A 65 14.25 -24.81 5.15
N ALA A 66 13.33 -25.52 5.84
CA ALA A 66 13.36 -26.97 6.06
C ALA A 66 12.88 -27.78 4.84
N GLY A 67 12.60 -27.13 3.70
CA GLY A 67 12.16 -27.78 2.47
C GLY A 67 10.71 -28.26 2.51
N ALA A 68 9.86 -27.69 3.35
CA ALA A 68 8.46 -28.06 3.41
C ALA A 68 7.74 -27.81 2.08
N THR A 69 6.91 -28.76 1.66
CA THR A 69 5.99 -28.63 0.52
C THR A 69 4.56 -28.29 0.96
N LYS A 70 4.29 -28.39 2.26
CA LYS A 70 3.00 -28.03 2.85
C LYS A 70 3.21 -27.39 4.22
N VAL A 71 2.59 -26.22 4.43
CA VAL A 71 2.60 -25.49 5.71
C VAL A 71 1.17 -25.11 6.09
N SER A 72 0.74 -25.59 7.27
CA SER A 72 -0.59 -25.26 7.84
C SER A 72 -0.42 -24.33 9.03
N ILE A 73 -1.10 -23.20 9.01
CA ILE A 73 -1.04 -22.16 10.03
C ILE A 73 -2.44 -22.01 10.63
N GLU A 74 -2.57 -22.16 11.93
CA GLU A 74 -3.80 -21.91 12.65
C GLU A 74 -3.60 -20.84 13.72
N VAL A 75 -4.47 -19.83 13.70
CA VAL A 75 -4.43 -18.71 14.63
C VAL A 75 -5.76 -18.66 15.39
N ALA A 76 -5.69 -18.52 16.71
CA ALA A 76 -6.86 -18.48 17.57
C ALA A 76 -6.62 -17.58 18.80
N ASN A 77 -7.66 -17.40 19.62
CA ASN A 77 -7.58 -16.69 20.90
C ASN A 77 -6.90 -15.30 20.74
N GLU A 78 -7.53 -14.41 19.96
CA GLU A 78 -7.02 -13.05 19.72
C GLU A 78 -5.58 -13.02 19.16
N CYS A 79 -5.23 -13.98 18.31
CA CYS A 79 -3.89 -14.21 17.76
C CYS A 79 -2.81 -14.53 18.81
N ARG A 80 -3.21 -14.97 20.02
CA ARG A 80 -2.30 -15.37 21.08
C ARG A 80 -1.95 -16.85 21.03
N ASN A 81 -2.76 -17.65 20.35
CA ASN A 81 -2.51 -19.07 20.10
C ASN A 81 -2.19 -19.25 18.62
N ILE A 82 -1.02 -19.77 18.35
CA ILE A 82 -0.48 -19.92 16.99
C ILE A 82 0.05 -21.34 16.85
N ARG A 83 -0.46 -22.07 15.87
CA ARG A 83 0.03 -23.39 15.51
C ARG A 83 0.53 -23.38 14.08
N VAL A 84 1.78 -23.78 13.88
CA VAL A 84 2.39 -23.95 12.54
C VAL A 84 2.82 -25.40 12.42
N ALA A 85 2.36 -26.07 11.39
CA ALA A 85 2.70 -27.46 11.09
C ALA A 85 3.20 -27.57 9.64
N ASP A 86 4.33 -28.22 9.47
CA ASP A 86 4.96 -28.46 8.18
C ASP A 86 5.33 -29.95 7.96
N ASN A 87 5.63 -30.29 6.72
CA ASN A 87 6.14 -31.58 6.29
C ASN A 87 7.61 -31.51 5.81
N GLY A 88 8.38 -30.58 6.37
CA GLY A 88 9.80 -30.42 6.06
C GLY A 88 10.68 -31.54 6.66
N SER A 89 12.00 -31.32 6.63
CA SER A 89 12.99 -32.31 7.10
C SER A 89 12.89 -32.66 8.60
N GLY A 90 12.19 -31.87 9.40
CA GLY A 90 12.16 -32.00 10.84
C GLY A 90 13.43 -31.50 11.52
N ILE A 91 13.53 -31.70 12.86
CA ILE A 91 14.68 -31.34 13.69
C ILE A 91 15.25 -32.63 14.29
N HIS A 92 16.56 -32.83 14.15
CA HIS A 92 17.25 -34.01 14.69
C HIS A 92 17.05 -34.09 16.22
N PRO A 93 16.80 -35.27 16.81
CA PRO A 93 16.56 -35.42 18.25
C PRO A 93 17.67 -34.85 19.13
N ASP A 94 18.94 -34.88 18.69
CA ASP A 94 20.07 -34.37 19.48
C ASP A 94 20.17 -32.85 19.41
N ASP A 95 19.71 -32.23 18.33
CA ASP A 95 19.78 -30.79 18.11
C ASP A 95 18.56 -30.03 18.68
N ILE A 96 17.49 -30.75 19.04
CA ILE A 96 16.21 -30.10 19.41
C ILE A 96 16.33 -29.17 20.61
N ILE A 97 17.15 -29.52 21.62
CA ILE A 97 17.38 -28.65 22.77
C ILE A 97 18.21 -27.42 22.38
N LEU A 98 19.20 -27.64 21.51
CA LEU A 98 20.05 -26.57 21.01
C LEU A 98 19.26 -25.59 20.14
N ALA A 99 18.28 -26.07 19.37
CA ALA A 99 17.42 -25.22 18.52
C ALA A 99 16.65 -24.15 19.32
N PHE A 100 16.39 -24.37 20.61
CA PHE A 100 15.75 -23.41 21.52
C PHE A 100 16.77 -22.55 22.31
N SER A 101 18.05 -22.72 22.06
CA SER A 101 19.12 -21.93 22.70
C SER A 101 19.41 -20.66 21.88
N LYS A 102 19.85 -19.59 22.55
CA LYS A 102 20.28 -18.36 21.87
C LYS A 102 21.56 -18.62 21.07
N HIS A 103 21.67 -17.96 19.91
CA HIS A 103 22.84 -18.02 19.04
C HIS A 103 23.14 -19.41 18.49
N ALA A 104 22.16 -20.30 18.43
CA ALA A 104 22.23 -21.62 17.84
C ALA A 104 21.51 -21.63 16.49
N THR A 105 22.23 -21.99 15.42
CA THR A 105 21.69 -22.04 14.05
C THR A 105 22.41 -23.09 13.24
N SER A 106 21.69 -23.78 12.36
CA SER A 106 22.24 -24.70 11.36
C SER A 106 22.51 -24.01 10.00
N LYS A 107 22.23 -22.70 9.89
CA LYS A 107 22.13 -21.98 8.60
C LYS A 107 23.41 -21.22 8.22
N ILE A 108 24.28 -20.94 9.18
CA ILE A 108 25.58 -20.27 9.00
C ILE A 108 26.59 -20.92 9.94
N SER A 109 27.81 -21.09 9.49
CA SER A 109 28.92 -21.67 10.27
C SER A 109 30.10 -20.73 10.40
N SER A 110 30.25 -19.75 9.49
CA SER A 110 31.37 -18.83 9.44
C SER A 110 30.91 -17.38 9.21
N GLY A 111 31.84 -16.43 9.44
CA GLY A 111 31.60 -15.02 9.12
C GLY A 111 31.44 -14.74 7.62
N GLU A 112 32.02 -15.58 6.77
CA GLU A 112 31.90 -15.47 5.32
C GLU A 112 30.49 -15.83 4.82
N ASP A 113 29.80 -16.75 5.51
CA ASP A 113 28.42 -17.12 5.20
C ASP A 113 27.43 -15.94 5.35
N LEU A 114 27.79 -14.93 6.16
CA LEU A 114 26.98 -13.71 6.33
C LEU A 114 26.85 -12.89 5.03
N TYR A 115 27.79 -13.01 4.11
CA TYR A 115 27.74 -12.32 2.81
C TYR A 115 26.94 -13.10 1.77
N ASN A 116 26.73 -14.43 1.97
CA ASN A 116 26.08 -15.32 1.02
C ASN A 116 24.87 -16.05 1.61
N VAL A 117 24.10 -15.39 2.49
CA VAL A 117 22.95 -16.03 3.15
C VAL A 117 21.86 -16.37 2.15
N LYS A 118 21.72 -17.67 1.84
CA LYS A 118 20.67 -18.21 0.96
C LYS A 118 19.35 -18.48 1.69
N THR A 119 19.39 -18.71 3.01
CA THR A 119 18.21 -19.00 3.84
C THR A 119 17.48 -17.74 4.26
N MET A 120 16.18 -17.83 4.54
CA MET A 120 15.37 -16.68 4.98
C MET A 120 15.76 -16.24 6.39
N GLY A 121 15.99 -17.17 7.34
CA GLY A 121 16.46 -16.92 8.71
C GLY A 121 17.94 -17.31 8.90
N PHE A 122 18.67 -16.67 9.84
CA PHE A 122 20.08 -17.02 10.15
C PHE A 122 20.56 -16.68 11.56
N ARG A 123 19.81 -15.87 12.34
CA ARG A 123 20.29 -15.31 13.63
C ARG A 123 20.28 -16.29 14.80
N GLY A 124 19.51 -17.37 14.75
CA GLY A 124 19.38 -18.35 15.83
C GLY A 124 18.81 -17.79 17.14
N GLU A 125 17.95 -16.76 17.08
CA GLU A 125 17.41 -16.09 18.25
C GLU A 125 15.88 -16.18 18.34
N ALA A 126 15.19 -16.49 17.23
CA ALA A 126 13.73 -16.41 17.14
C ALA A 126 13.05 -17.42 18.09
N LEU A 127 13.41 -18.70 18.03
CA LEU A 127 12.81 -19.73 18.87
C LEU A 127 13.08 -19.49 20.37
N ALA A 128 14.32 -19.11 20.73
CA ALA A 128 14.69 -18.75 22.09
C ALA A 128 13.89 -17.53 22.61
N SER A 129 13.60 -16.58 21.74
CA SER A 129 12.76 -15.41 22.06
C SER A 129 11.30 -15.83 22.26
N ILE A 130 10.74 -16.66 21.38
CA ILE A 130 9.35 -17.13 21.44
C ILE A 130 9.09 -17.88 22.75
N ILE A 131 9.95 -18.83 23.15
CA ILE A 131 9.77 -19.60 24.40
C ILE A 131 9.82 -18.72 25.65
N SER A 132 10.54 -17.60 25.63
CA SER A 132 10.64 -16.72 26.79
C SER A 132 9.37 -15.88 27.03
N ILE A 133 8.45 -15.80 26.06
CA ILE A 133 7.24 -14.98 26.11
C ILE A 133 5.95 -15.75 25.82
N SER A 134 6.03 -17.07 25.71
CA SER A 134 4.88 -17.95 25.43
C SER A 134 5.07 -19.32 26.05
N ARG A 135 4.01 -20.14 26.00
CA ARG A 135 4.08 -21.58 26.25
C ARG A 135 4.18 -22.30 24.92
N LEU A 136 5.25 -23.03 24.68
CA LEU A 136 5.51 -23.67 23.41
C LEU A 136 5.54 -25.20 23.56
N THR A 137 4.87 -25.89 22.64
CA THR A 137 5.03 -27.31 22.40
C THR A 137 5.56 -27.52 20.98
N CYS A 138 6.71 -28.18 20.88
CA CYS A 138 7.29 -28.61 19.60
C CYS A 138 7.16 -30.12 19.46
N ILE A 139 6.67 -30.59 18.33
CA ILE A 139 6.64 -32.02 17.97
C ILE A 139 7.33 -32.11 16.62
N THR A 140 8.40 -32.91 16.51
CA THR A 140 9.16 -33.03 15.29
C THR A 140 9.71 -34.43 15.07
N ARG A 141 9.86 -34.81 13.81
CA ARG A 141 10.48 -36.08 13.40
C ARG A 141 11.24 -35.89 12.09
N THR A 142 12.45 -36.42 12.03
CA THR A 142 13.20 -36.56 10.78
C THR A 142 12.92 -37.93 10.17
N GLU A 143 13.22 -38.10 8.88
CA GLU A 143 12.96 -39.36 8.16
C GLU A 143 13.75 -40.56 8.72
N GLU A 144 14.91 -40.30 9.34
CA GLU A 144 15.83 -41.32 9.86
C GLU A 144 15.32 -42.03 11.12
N PHE A 145 14.31 -41.47 11.82
CA PHE A 145 13.80 -41.99 13.08
C PHE A 145 12.34 -42.44 12.98
N ASP A 146 12.03 -43.57 13.58
CA ASP A 146 10.66 -44.11 13.63
C ASP A 146 9.74 -43.33 14.58
N PHE A 147 10.31 -42.72 15.63
CA PHE A 147 9.58 -41.94 16.61
C PHE A 147 9.95 -40.48 16.57
N GLY A 148 8.96 -39.63 16.78
CA GLY A 148 9.18 -38.19 16.91
C GLY A 148 9.58 -37.80 18.34
N THR A 149 10.09 -36.61 18.46
CA THR A 149 10.43 -35.97 19.73
C THR A 149 9.43 -34.85 20.01
N LYS A 150 8.84 -34.88 21.21
CA LYS A 150 8.02 -33.82 21.77
C LYS A 150 8.83 -33.05 22.80
N VAL A 151 8.84 -31.74 22.67
CA VAL A 151 9.45 -30.79 23.63
C VAL A 151 8.39 -29.83 24.11
N GLU A 152 8.23 -29.70 25.40
CA GLU A 152 7.35 -28.75 26.07
C GLU A 152 8.21 -27.73 26.82
N CYS A 153 8.01 -26.45 26.48
CA CYS A 153 8.72 -25.32 27.06
C CYS A 153 7.74 -24.42 27.82
N GLU A 154 7.90 -24.33 29.13
CA GLU A 154 7.13 -23.43 30.00
C GLU A 154 8.04 -22.87 31.09
N ASN A 155 7.97 -21.56 31.37
CA ASN A 155 8.76 -20.87 32.41
C ASN A 155 10.28 -21.16 32.35
N SER A 156 10.85 -21.33 31.16
CA SER A 156 12.25 -21.74 30.94
C SER A 156 12.59 -23.19 31.31
N GLU A 157 11.62 -23.99 31.66
CA GLU A 157 11.79 -25.45 31.80
C GLU A 157 11.53 -26.11 30.45
N VAL A 158 12.40 -27.06 30.09
CA VAL A 158 12.31 -27.81 28.82
C VAL A 158 12.15 -29.30 29.16
N LYS A 159 11.02 -29.88 28.78
CA LYS A 159 10.73 -31.31 28.95
C LYS A 159 10.73 -32.02 27.62
N LYS A 160 11.57 -33.04 27.46
CA LYS A 160 11.68 -33.85 26.25
C LYS A 160 11.05 -35.22 26.46
N SER A 161 10.25 -35.68 25.53
CA SER A 161 9.63 -37.00 25.50
C SER A 161 9.53 -37.54 24.08
N GLN A 162 9.36 -38.85 23.93
CA GLN A 162 9.08 -39.48 22.63
C GLN A 162 7.58 -39.43 22.33
N THR A 163 7.23 -39.35 21.05
CA THR A 163 5.84 -39.34 20.59
C THR A 163 5.75 -39.86 19.14
N GLY A 164 4.57 -40.35 18.75
CA GLY A 164 4.30 -40.70 17.36
C GLY A 164 3.91 -39.44 16.56
N CYS A 165 4.58 -39.18 15.45
CA CYS A 165 4.19 -38.11 14.53
C CYS A 165 4.69 -38.42 13.11
N ALA A 166 4.13 -37.71 12.11
CA ALA A 166 4.65 -37.70 10.74
C ALA A 166 5.99 -36.97 10.68
N VAL A 167 6.74 -37.15 9.59
CA VAL A 167 7.95 -36.37 9.28
C VAL A 167 7.57 -34.90 9.13
N GLY A 168 8.40 -34.01 9.68
CA GLY A 168 8.17 -32.57 9.70
C GLY A 168 8.15 -32.00 11.12
N THR A 169 7.63 -30.78 11.26
CA THR A 169 7.63 -30.06 12.55
C THR A 169 6.25 -29.43 12.82
N ILE A 170 5.82 -29.54 14.07
CA ILE A 170 4.63 -28.85 14.59
C ILE A 170 5.09 -27.96 15.74
N MET A 171 4.88 -26.67 15.62
CA MET A 171 5.08 -25.67 16.67
C MET A 171 3.72 -25.17 17.14
N ASP A 172 3.36 -25.47 18.39
CA ASP A 172 2.11 -25.03 19.02
C ASP A 172 2.43 -24.03 20.14
N ILE A 173 2.10 -22.78 19.92
CA ILE A 173 2.36 -21.65 20.81
C ILE A 173 1.05 -21.25 21.46
N LYS A 174 1.05 -21.15 22.77
CA LYS A 174 -0.11 -20.73 23.57
C LYS A 174 0.25 -19.53 24.43
N ASP A 175 -0.76 -18.70 24.70
CA ASP A 175 -0.70 -17.56 25.58
C ASP A 175 0.47 -16.60 25.28
N LEU A 176 0.68 -16.28 24.01
CA LEU A 176 1.73 -15.34 23.58
C LEU A 176 1.66 -14.04 24.39
N PHE A 177 2.82 -13.56 24.88
CA PHE A 177 2.99 -12.38 25.75
C PHE A 177 2.37 -12.50 27.14
N TYR A 178 2.07 -13.71 27.65
CA TYR A 178 1.45 -13.90 28.97
C TYR A 178 2.21 -13.22 30.12
N ASN A 179 3.52 -13.12 30.00
CA ASN A 179 4.42 -12.52 30.99
C ASN A 179 4.89 -11.09 30.63
N LEU A 180 4.30 -10.48 29.59
CA LEU A 180 4.58 -9.12 29.12
C LEU A 180 3.30 -8.26 29.08
N PRO A 181 2.72 -7.87 30.23
CA PRO A 181 1.43 -7.15 30.27
C PRO A 181 1.47 -5.81 29.53
N ALA A 182 2.63 -5.14 29.51
CA ALA A 182 2.80 -3.92 28.72
C ALA A 182 2.59 -4.21 27.22
N ARG A 183 3.18 -5.28 26.69
CA ARG A 183 3.06 -5.68 25.28
C ARG A 183 1.62 -6.05 24.93
N LEU A 184 0.91 -6.77 25.79
CA LEU A 184 -0.51 -7.09 25.58
C LEU A 184 -1.37 -5.84 25.41
N LYS A 185 -1.08 -4.76 26.15
CA LYS A 185 -1.81 -3.48 26.03
C LYS A 185 -1.53 -2.75 24.71
N PHE A 186 -0.39 -3.01 24.07
CA PHE A 186 -0.01 -2.41 22.80
C PHE A 186 -0.41 -3.25 21.58
N LEU A 187 -0.96 -4.46 21.77
CA LEU A 187 -1.55 -5.20 20.67
C LEU A 187 -2.78 -4.48 20.15
N LYS A 188 -2.92 -4.46 18.85
CA LYS A 188 -4.10 -3.93 18.17
C LYS A 188 -5.27 -4.91 18.31
N SER A 189 -6.41 -4.59 17.69
CA SER A 189 -7.55 -5.52 17.68
C SER A 189 -7.16 -6.85 17.03
N GLN A 190 -7.84 -7.93 17.43
CA GLN A 190 -7.66 -9.27 16.82
C GLN A 190 -7.72 -9.22 15.29
N LYS A 191 -8.66 -8.44 14.74
CA LYS A 191 -8.83 -8.26 13.29
C LYS A 191 -7.58 -7.67 12.64
N THR A 192 -6.99 -6.66 13.29
CA THR A 192 -5.77 -6.01 12.79
C THR A 192 -4.56 -6.92 12.85
N GLU A 193 -4.36 -7.63 13.98
CA GLU A 193 -3.24 -8.57 14.11
C GLU A 193 -3.36 -9.72 13.11
N PHE A 194 -4.59 -10.22 12.91
CA PHE A 194 -4.83 -11.26 11.92
C PHE A 194 -4.63 -10.74 10.47
N ALA A 195 -5.01 -9.50 10.16
CA ALA A 195 -4.78 -8.91 8.84
C ALA A 195 -3.29 -8.88 8.47
N TYR A 196 -2.39 -8.59 9.42
CA TYR A 196 -0.94 -8.66 9.19
C TYR A 196 -0.46 -10.09 8.92
N ILE A 197 -1.02 -11.08 9.63
CA ILE A 197 -0.70 -12.49 9.40
C ILE A 197 -1.19 -12.92 8.02
N ASN A 198 -2.40 -12.54 7.64
CA ASN A 198 -2.99 -12.83 6.35
C ASN A 198 -2.15 -12.25 5.19
N GLU A 199 -1.77 -10.97 5.27
CA GLU A 199 -0.88 -10.31 4.30
C GLU A 199 0.48 -11.01 4.19
N LEU A 200 1.05 -11.45 5.30
CA LEU A 200 2.28 -12.22 5.32
C LEU A 200 2.14 -13.53 4.53
N ILE A 201 1.09 -14.31 4.81
CA ILE A 201 0.90 -15.61 4.14
C ILE A 201 0.58 -15.42 2.66
N GLN A 202 -0.19 -14.40 2.28
CA GLN A 202 -0.38 -14.00 0.88
C GLN A 202 0.96 -13.74 0.19
N THR A 203 1.83 -12.95 0.84
CA THR A 203 3.15 -12.58 0.33
C THR A 203 4.05 -13.81 0.16
N LEU A 204 4.07 -14.72 1.15
CA LEU A 204 4.88 -15.93 1.09
C LEU A 204 4.36 -16.92 0.04
N ALA A 205 3.06 -17.06 -0.11
CA ALA A 205 2.44 -17.94 -1.11
C ALA A 205 2.78 -17.50 -2.54
N LEU A 206 2.88 -16.19 -2.79
CA LEU A 206 3.24 -15.64 -4.10
C LEU A 206 4.70 -15.91 -4.50
N VAL A 207 5.60 -16.04 -3.53
CA VAL A 207 7.01 -16.34 -3.78
C VAL A 207 7.28 -17.83 -3.80
N HIS A 208 6.67 -18.56 -2.86
CA HIS A 208 6.88 -19.98 -2.69
C HIS A 208 5.71 -20.78 -3.29
N THR A 209 5.50 -20.62 -4.60
CA THR A 209 4.38 -21.23 -5.33
C THR A 209 4.40 -22.76 -5.31
N ASN A 210 5.56 -23.38 -5.03
CA ASN A 210 5.73 -24.83 -4.84
C ASN A 210 5.33 -25.31 -3.43
N VAL A 211 4.94 -24.39 -2.53
CA VAL A 211 4.51 -24.73 -1.17
C VAL A 211 3.02 -24.52 -1.05
N ALA A 212 2.30 -25.53 -0.57
CA ALA A 212 0.89 -25.43 -0.24
C ALA A 212 0.73 -24.77 1.13
N PHE A 213 0.11 -23.59 1.18
CA PHE A 213 -0.20 -22.87 2.42
C PHE A 213 -1.66 -23.04 2.78
N GLU A 214 -1.93 -23.30 4.05
CA GLU A 214 -3.28 -23.28 4.61
C GLU A 214 -3.29 -22.38 5.85
N LEU A 215 -4.04 -21.26 5.79
CA LEU A 215 -4.23 -20.34 6.91
C LEU A 215 -5.64 -20.48 7.46
N LYS A 216 -5.74 -20.74 8.78
CA LYS A 216 -7.01 -20.81 9.51
C LYS A 216 -7.09 -19.74 10.60
N ASN A 217 -8.28 -19.16 10.76
CA ASN A 217 -8.61 -18.25 11.87
C ASN A 217 -9.76 -18.84 12.68
N ASN A 218 -9.51 -19.19 13.95
CA ASN A 218 -10.48 -19.87 14.81
C ASN A 218 -11.17 -21.07 14.14
N GLY A 219 -10.39 -21.91 13.44
CA GLY A 219 -10.86 -23.10 12.73
C GLY A 219 -11.42 -22.85 11.32
N LYS A 220 -11.70 -21.60 10.93
CA LYS A 220 -12.16 -21.26 9.58
C LYS A 220 -10.97 -21.08 8.64
N THR A 221 -10.98 -21.73 7.48
CA THR A 221 -9.96 -21.57 6.44
C THR A 221 -10.14 -20.24 5.71
N ILE A 222 -9.07 -19.44 5.66
CA ILE A 222 -9.03 -18.12 5.00
C ILE A 222 -8.20 -18.16 3.72
N ILE A 223 -7.03 -18.82 3.74
CA ILE A 223 -6.18 -19.04 2.57
C ILE A 223 -5.96 -20.54 2.44
N LYS A 224 -6.00 -21.03 1.20
CA LYS A 224 -5.59 -22.40 0.86
C LYS A 224 -5.01 -22.41 -0.54
N THR A 225 -3.73 -22.74 -0.66
CA THR A 225 -3.03 -22.86 -1.95
C THR A 225 -2.65 -24.30 -2.22
N THR A 226 -2.54 -24.64 -3.51
CA THR A 226 -2.27 -26.02 -3.96
C THR A 226 -0.79 -26.40 -3.98
N GLY A 227 0.12 -25.40 -4.06
CA GLY A 227 1.57 -25.64 -4.08
C GLY A 227 2.07 -26.29 -5.38
N GLN A 228 1.42 -26.03 -6.52
CA GLN A 228 1.76 -26.66 -7.82
C GLN A 228 2.80 -25.89 -8.62
N GLY A 229 3.35 -24.79 -8.10
CA GLY A 229 4.37 -23.98 -8.78
C GLY A 229 3.83 -22.96 -9.79
N ASP A 230 2.51 -22.89 -9.97
CA ASP A 230 1.88 -21.92 -10.87
C ASP A 230 1.47 -20.65 -10.12
N THR A 231 2.16 -19.55 -10.41
CA THR A 231 1.90 -18.24 -9.80
C THR A 231 0.49 -17.74 -10.13
N LEU A 232 -0.01 -17.99 -11.34
CA LEU A 232 -1.35 -17.54 -11.74
C LEU A 232 -2.45 -18.29 -10.97
N GLN A 233 -2.22 -19.59 -10.71
CA GLN A 233 -3.11 -20.39 -9.88
C GLN A 233 -3.11 -19.88 -8.43
N VAL A 234 -1.94 -19.61 -7.86
CA VAL A 234 -1.82 -19.04 -6.50
C VAL A 234 -2.53 -17.67 -6.41
N LEU A 235 -2.43 -16.84 -7.45
CA LEU A 235 -3.14 -15.56 -7.52
C LEU A 235 -4.65 -15.71 -7.45
N LYS A 236 -5.20 -16.69 -8.17
CA LYS A 236 -6.64 -17.00 -8.11
C LYS A 236 -7.06 -17.51 -6.73
N GLU A 237 -6.25 -18.35 -6.11
CA GLU A 237 -6.52 -18.97 -4.80
C GLU A 237 -6.41 -17.98 -3.64
N VAL A 238 -5.50 -17.01 -3.74
CA VAL A 238 -5.19 -16.04 -2.68
C VAL A 238 -6.07 -14.78 -2.78
N PHE A 239 -6.28 -14.26 -4.00
CA PHE A 239 -7.02 -13.01 -4.20
C PHE A 239 -8.37 -13.28 -4.86
N SER A 240 -8.44 -13.27 -6.18
CA SER A 240 -9.67 -13.60 -6.93
C SER A 240 -9.34 -13.90 -8.39
N GLU A 241 -10.28 -14.53 -9.07
CA GLU A 241 -10.18 -14.80 -10.50
C GLU A 241 -10.16 -13.51 -11.33
N ASP A 242 -10.85 -12.47 -10.86
CA ASP A 242 -10.91 -11.16 -11.50
C ASP A 242 -9.53 -10.48 -11.56
N ILE A 243 -8.72 -10.57 -10.51
CA ILE A 243 -7.34 -10.08 -10.53
C ILE A 243 -6.55 -10.80 -11.61
N ALA A 244 -6.61 -12.13 -11.62
CA ALA A 244 -5.83 -12.94 -12.57
C ALA A 244 -6.16 -12.62 -14.05
N LYS A 245 -7.42 -12.31 -14.38
CA LYS A 245 -7.85 -11.92 -15.73
C LYS A 245 -7.25 -10.58 -16.19
N ASN A 246 -6.96 -9.68 -15.26
CA ASN A 246 -6.49 -8.33 -15.54
C ASN A 246 -4.96 -8.19 -15.43
N LEU A 247 -4.22 -9.30 -15.39
CA LEU A 247 -2.76 -9.29 -15.30
C LEU A 247 -2.09 -9.53 -16.65
N ARG A 248 -0.89 -8.97 -16.78
CA ARG A 248 0.07 -9.22 -17.87
C ARG A 248 1.33 -9.85 -17.30
N GLU A 249 1.80 -10.91 -17.92
CA GLU A 249 3.07 -11.53 -17.53
C GLU A 249 4.24 -10.62 -17.92
N VAL A 250 5.17 -10.45 -16.98
CA VAL A 250 6.46 -9.78 -17.18
C VAL A 250 7.54 -10.84 -17.10
N PHE A 251 8.30 -11.00 -18.17
CA PHE A 251 9.47 -11.87 -18.18
C PHE A 251 10.55 -11.27 -19.07
N LYS A 252 11.73 -11.03 -18.50
CA LYS A 252 12.89 -10.53 -19.24
C LYS A 252 14.16 -11.03 -18.58
N THR A 253 15.15 -11.38 -19.42
CA THR A 253 16.49 -11.80 -18.99
C THR A 253 17.53 -11.01 -19.76
N ASP A 254 18.48 -10.42 -19.04
CA ASP A 254 19.68 -9.82 -19.61
C ASP A 254 20.89 -10.70 -19.28
N LYS A 255 21.37 -11.44 -20.27
CA LYS A 255 22.51 -12.36 -20.11
C LYS A 255 23.83 -11.66 -19.83
N MET A 256 23.97 -10.38 -20.23
CA MET A 256 25.22 -9.63 -20.02
C MET A 256 25.35 -9.14 -18.58
N SER A 257 24.27 -8.68 -17.99
CA SER A 257 24.24 -8.20 -16.59
C SER A 257 23.81 -9.27 -15.60
N GLY A 258 23.38 -10.45 -16.04
CA GLY A 258 22.84 -11.50 -15.18
C GLY A 258 21.49 -11.15 -14.53
N LEU A 259 20.86 -10.04 -14.95
CA LEU A 259 19.57 -9.61 -14.42
C LEU A 259 18.44 -10.43 -15.04
N LYS A 260 17.49 -10.84 -14.20
CA LYS A 260 16.25 -11.46 -14.64
C LYS A 260 15.08 -10.90 -13.85
N ILE A 261 13.97 -10.61 -14.52
CA ILE A 261 12.72 -10.21 -13.90
C ILE A 261 11.60 -11.12 -14.36
N SER A 262 10.75 -11.52 -13.42
CA SER A 262 9.58 -12.36 -13.69
C SER A 262 8.43 -11.94 -12.78
N GLY A 263 7.19 -12.16 -13.22
CA GLY A 263 6.00 -11.90 -12.44
C GLY A 263 4.85 -11.34 -13.26
N PHE A 264 4.02 -10.52 -12.63
CA PHE A 264 2.80 -10.00 -13.22
C PHE A 264 2.58 -8.54 -12.87
N VAL A 265 1.97 -7.80 -13.80
CA VAL A 265 1.54 -6.41 -13.61
C VAL A 265 0.11 -6.25 -14.12
N SER A 266 -0.69 -5.40 -13.48
CA SER A 266 -2.07 -5.20 -13.93
C SER A 266 -2.16 -4.39 -15.22
N THR A 267 -3.22 -4.63 -15.99
CA THR A 267 -3.60 -3.75 -17.09
C THR A 267 -3.93 -2.34 -16.57
N PRO A 268 -3.82 -1.28 -17.40
CA PRO A 268 -4.17 0.08 -16.99
C PRO A 268 -5.61 0.25 -16.51
N ASP A 269 -6.53 -0.61 -16.94
CA ASP A 269 -7.93 -0.57 -16.52
C ASP A 269 -8.15 -1.11 -15.11
N TYR A 270 -7.20 -1.89 -14.59
CA TYR A 270 -7.26 -2.47 -13.26
C TYR A 270 -6.29 -1.79 -12.31
N THR A 271 -6.80 -0.84 -11.53
CA THR A 271 -5.98 0.04 -10.68
C THR A 271 -6.40 0.02 -9.20
N ARG A 272 -5.49 0.46 -8.33
CA ARG A 272 -5.65 0.61 -6.89
C ARG A 272 -5.56 2.07 -6.46
N ALA A 273 -6.09 2.38 -5.27
CA ALA A 273 -5.99 3.72 -4.71
C ALA A 273 -4.62 3.97 -4.04
N SER A 274 -3.92 2.93 -3.60
CA SER A 274 -2.59 3.03 -2.98
C SER A 274 -1.60 2.00 -3.52
N LYS A 275 -0.35 2.07 -3.02
CA LYS A 275 0.74 1.16 -3.38
C LYS A 275 0.79 -0.10 -2.52
N LYS A 276 -0.28 -0.43 -1.82
CA LYS A 276 -0.31 -1.58 -0.92
C LYS A 276 -0.06 -2.90 -1.66
N ASP A 277 -0.60 -3.01 -2.88
CA ASP A 277 -0.48 -4.20 -3.72
C ASP A 277 0.78 -4.18 -4.61
N TYR A 278 1.88 -3.58 -4.12
CA TYR A 278 3.21 -3.65 -4.71
C TYR A 278 4.01 -4.77 -4.05
N TYR A 279 3.87 -5.98 -4.56
CA TYR A 279 4.64 -7.16 -4.14
C TYR A 279 5.95 -7.19 -4.90
N MET A 280 6.98 -6.54 -4.34
CA MET A 280 8.30 -6.42 -4.95
C MET A 280 9.28 -7.35 -4.26
N TYR A 281 9.91 -8.23 -5.03
CA TYR A 281 10.90 -9.18 -4.54
C TYR A 281 12.24 -8.98 -5.22
N VAL A 282 13.31 -9.19 -4.47
CA VAL A 282 14.69 -9.25 -4.96
C VAL A 282 15.31 -10.55 -4.46
N ASN A 283 15.72 -11.40 -5.37
CA ASN A 283 16.20 -12.75 -5.06
C ASN A 283 15.24 -13.49 -4.12
N SER A 284 13.94 -13.48 -4.46
CA SER A 284 12.83 -14.08 -3.71
C SER A 284 12.58 -13.51 -2.31
N ARG A 285 13.18 -12.37 -1.96
CA ARG A 285 12.92 -11.65 -0.70
C ARG A 285 12.07 -10.42 -0.95
N MET A 286 11.00 -10.25 -0.17
CA MET A 286 10.19 -9.05 -0.24
C MET A 286 10.98 -7.82 0.21
N VAL A 287 10.99 -6.78 -0.62
CA VAL A 287 11.75 -5.55 -0.36
C VAL A 287 10.86 -4.31 -0.51
N LYS A 288 11.18 -3.27 0.25
CA LYS A 288 10.68 -1.90 0.03
C LYS A 288 11.81 -1.11 -0.63
N CYS A 289 11.83 -1.09 -1.94
CA CYS A 289 12.91 -0.47 -2.71
C CYS A 289 12.41 0.76 -3.47
N PRO A 290 12.89 1.98 -3.14
CA PRO A 290 12.48 3.22 -3.82
C PRO A 290 12.75 3.21 -5.32
N ILE A 291 13.85 2.58 -5.76
CA ILE A 291 14.20 2.48 -7.18
C ILE A 291 13.18 1.61 -7.92
N PHE A 292 12.84 0.46 -7.35
CA PHE A 292 11.83 -0.44 -7.88
C PHE A 292 10.46 0.26 -7.99
N GLN A 293 10.02 0.92 -6.90
CA GLN A 293 8.77 1.68 -6.89
C GLN A 293 8.77 2.78 -7.96
N LYS A 294 9.87 3.55 -8.06
CA LYS A 294 9.99 4.62 -9.04
C LYS A 294 9.93 4.10 -10.48
N SER A 295 10.52 2.94 -10.77
CA SER A 295 10.45 2.31 -12.09
C SER A 295 9.02 1.96 -12.47
N ILE A 296 8.26 1.36 -11.54
CA ILE A 296 6.84 1.03 -11.70
C ILE A 296 6.01 2.30 -11.92
N ASP A 297 6.14 3.28 -11.01
CA ASP A 297 5.41 4.53 -11.07
C ASP A 297 5.66 5.26 -12.40
N THR A 298 6.89 5.21 -12.91
CA THR A 298 7.27 5.85 -14.18
C THR A 298 6.64 5.14 -15.37
N ALA A 299 6.63 3.80 -15.38
CA ALA A 299 6.04 3.00 -16.46
C ALA A 299 4.52 3.22 -16.58
N TYR A 300 3.84 3.44 -15.46
CA TYR A 300 2.39 3.64 -15.43
C TYR A 300 1.93 5.09 -15.47
N LYS A 301 2.83 6.07 -15.30
CA LYS A 301 2.49 7.49 -15.10
C LYS A 301 1.56 8.08 -16.15
N SER A 302 1.74 7.73 -17.42
CA SER A 302 0.92 8.23 -18.53
C SER A 302 -0.39 7.46 -18.72
N LEU A 303 -0.49 6.24 -18.11
CA LEU A 303 -1.58 5.31 -18.38
C LEU A 303 -2.71 5.41 -17.34
N ILE A 304 -2.37 5.61 -16.05
CA ILE A 304 -3.33 5.47 -14.96
C ILE A 304 -3.48 6.72 -14.07
N GLY A 305 -2.82 7.83 -14.43
CA GLY A 305 -2.92 9.11 -13.71
C GLY A 305 -2.41 9.01 -12.26
N SER A 306 -3.28 9.28 -11.28
CA SER A 306 -2.95 9.26 -9.85
C SER A 306 -3.20 7.90 -9.16
N ARG A 307 -3.64 6.90 -9.90
CA ARG A 307 -3.88 5.56 -9.36
C ARG A 307 -2.63 4.69 -9.45
N TYR A 308 -2.69 3.49 -8.90
CA TYR A 308 -1.56 2.57 -8.81
C TYR A 308 -1.94 1.21 -9.39
N PRO A 309 -0.99 0.50 -10.05
CA PRO A 309 -1.23 -0.84 -10.54
C PRO A 309 -1.16 -1.87 -9.41
N PHE A 310 -1.68 -3.08 -9.66
CA PHE A 310 -1.36 -4.27 -8.89
C PHE A 310 -0.09 -4.89 -9.46
N ILE A 311 0.92 -5.16 -8.63
CA ILE A 311 2.26 -5.57 -9.06
C ILE A 311 2.75 -6.76 -8.25
N ILE A 312 3.22 -7.79 -8.95
CA ILE A 312 3.98 -8.89 -8.37
C ILE A 312 5.20 -9.10 -9.26
N LEU A 313 6.37 -8.69 -8.83
CA LEU A 313 7.59 -8.80 -9.61
C LEU A 313 8.74 -9.31 -8.73
N ASN A 314 9.43 -10.33 -9.23
CA ASN A 314 10.67 -10.84 -8.65
C ASN A 314 11.83 -10.46 -9.57
N LEU A 315 12.78 -9.69 -9.04
CA LEU A 315 14.01 -9.31 -9.70
C LEU A 315 15.15 -10.18 -9.16
N GLU A 316 15.73 -10.99 -10.01
CA GLU A 316 16.95 -11.75 -9.72
C GLU A 316 18.15 -10.90 -10.10
N VAL A 317 19.05 -10.68 -9.14
CA VAL A 317 20.27 -9.86 -9.25
C VAL A 317 21.45 -10.68 -8.79
N PRO A 318 22.59 -10.66 -9.50
CA PRO A 318 23.82 -11.29 -9.02
C PRO A 318 24.15 -10.83 -7.59
N PRO A 319 24.57 -11.73 -6.68
CA PRO A 319 24.86 -11.38 -5.28
C PRO A 319 25.87 -10.26 -5.12
N GLU A 320 26.85 -10.16 -6.02
CA GLU A 320 27.89 -9.12 -6.04
C GLU A 320 27.37 -7.71 -6.39
N ASP A 321 26.19 -7.60 -6.97
CA ASP A 321 25.61 -6.32 -7.42
C ASP A 321 24.51 -5.80 -6.48
N VAL A 322 24.18 -6.55 -5.40
CA VAL A 322 23.16 -6.16 -4.42
C VAL A 322 23.63 -6.35 -2.99
N ASP A 323 23.53 -5.29 -2.19
CA ASP A 323 23.70 -5.35 -0.73
C ASP A 323 22.32 -5.41 -0.06
N VAL A 324 22.02 -6.54 0.57
CA VAL A 324 20.76 -6.80 1.29
C VAL A 324 20.90 -6.56 2.79
N ASN A 325 22.09 -6.27 3.30
CA ASN A 325 22.36 -6.10 4.73
C ASN A 325 22.34 -4.62 5.17
N VAL A 326 21.49 -3.81 4.58
CA VAL A 326 21.39 -2.36 4.84
C VAL A 326 20.56 -2.06 6.08
N HIS A 327 19.55 -2.86 6.39
CA HIS A 327 18.62 -2.64 7.50
C HIS A 327 18.40 -3.93 8.32
N PRO A 328 18.19 -3.86 9.66
CA PRO A 328 17.96 -5.05 10.51
C PRO A 328 16.83 -5.94 10.01
N THR A 329 15.76 -5.37 9.44
CA THR A 329 14.61 -6.10 8.87
C THR A 329 14.84 -6.58 7.45
N LYS A 330 15.98 -6.27 6.82
CA LYS A 330 16.32 -6.62 5.42
C LYS A 330 15.28 -6.21 4.37
N LYS A 331 14.47 -5.22 4.68
CA LYS A 331 13.45 -4.70 3.73
C LYS A 331 14.03 -3.70 2.74
N GLU A 332 15.23 -3.18 2.97
CA GLU A 332 15.91 -2.24 2.10
C GLU A 332 17.11 -2.91 1.44
N VAL A 333 17.33 -2.60 0.17
CA VAL A 333 18.45 -3.10 -0.61
C VAL A 333 19.17 -1.96 -1.31
N ARG A 334 20.49 -2.09 -1.47
CA ARG A 334 21.31 -1.16 -2.26
C ARG A 334 21.88 -1.90 -3.46
N TYR A 335 21.87 -1.25 -4.61
CA TYR A 335 22.41 -1.79 -5.85
C TYR A 335 23.69 -1.09 -6.24
N ARG A 336 24.62 -1.83 -6.83
CA ARG A 336 25.86 -1.27 -7.40
C ARG A 336 25.54 -0.25 -8.51
N ASN A 337 24.61 -0.58 -9.41
CA ASN A 337 24.19 0.24 -10.54
C ASN A 337 22.70 0.58 -10.51
N PRO A 338 22.25 1.56 -9.71
CA PRO A 338 20.84 1.88 -9.56
C PRO A 338 20.11 2.24 -10.86
N ASN A 339 20.78 2.94 -11.77
CA ASN A 339 20.19 3.35 -13.07
C ASN A 339 19.95 2.17 -14.00
N GLN A 340 20.84 1.16 -13.99
CA GLN A 340 20.66 -0.06 -14.78
C GLN A 340 19.45 -0.84 -14.28
N ILE A 341 19.30 -1.00 -12.97
CA ILE A 341 18.14 -1.66 -12.35
C ILE A 341 16.84 -0.91 -12.70
N PHE A 342 16.84 0.42 -12.57
CA PHE A 342 15.69 1.25 -12.94
C PHE A 342 15.27 1.01 -14.40
N ASN A 343 16.21 1.13 -15.35
CA ASN A 343 15.93 0.98 -16.77
C ASN A 343 15.49 -0.44 -17.13
N PHE A 344 16.08 -1.46 -16.48
CA PHE A 344 15.73 -2.85 -16.71
C PHE A 344 14.29 -3.13 -16.27
N ILE A 345 13.89 -2.72 -15.07
CA ILE A 345 12.53 -2.89 -14.57
C ILE A 345 11.54 -2.10 -15.43
N TYR A 346 11.82 -0.80 -15.68
CA TYR A 346 10.97 0.07 -16.49
C TYR A 346 10.69 -0.54 -17.86
N SER A 347 11.74 -0.92 -18.61
CA SER A 347 11.59 -1.49 -19.95
C SER A 347 10.87 -2.84 -19.95
N SER A 348 11.01 -3.64 -18.88
CA SER A 348 10.32 -4.92 -18.77
C SER A 348 8.81 -4.74 -18.58
N ILE A 349 8.41 -3.75 -17.78
CA ILE A 349 7.00 -3.42 -17.58
C ILE A 349 6.41 -2.81 -18.85
N ASP A 350 7.13 -1.89 -19.49
CA ASP A 350 6.69 -1.22 -20.73
C ASP A 350 6.44 -2.25 -21.85
N MET A 351 7.35 -3.23 -22.02
CA MET A 351 7.16 -4.34 -22.96
C MET A 351 5.89 -5.15 -22.66
N ALA A 352 5.66 -5.50 -21.39
CA ALA A 352 4.50 -6.30 -21.00
C ALA A 352 3.17 -5.52 -21.24
N LEU A 353 3.15 -4.22 -20.99
CA LEU A 353 1.99 -3.37 -21.24
C LEU A 353 1.74 -3.15 -22.73
N SER A 354 2.79 -3.15 -23.55
CA SER A 354 2.71 -3.08 -25.02
C SER A 354 2.27 -4.39 -25.67
N GLY A 355 2.07 -5.46 -24.88
CA GLY A 355 1.67 -6.78 -25.38
C GLY A 355 2.80 -7.60 -26.01
N VAL A 356 4.07 -7.18 -25.86
CA VAL A 356 5.25 -7.87 -26.35
C VAL A 356 5.93 -8.60 -25.20
N THR A 357 6.02 -9.92 -25.24
CA THR A 357 6.81 -10.72 -24.29
C THR A 357 8.05 -11.30 -24.96
N GLU A 358 9.18 -11.35 -24.25
CA GLU A 358 10.44 -11.89 -24.76
C GLU A 358 10.32 -13.37 -25.18
N ARG A 359 9.37 -14.12 -24.62
CA ARG A 359 9.03 -15.49 -25.02
C ARG A 359 8.50 -15.57 -26.47
N GLN A 360 7.84 -14.52 -26.96
CA GLN A 360 7.37 -14.45 -28.35
C GLN A 360 8.50 -14.09 -29.33
N ILE A 361 9.53 -13.40 -28.85
CA ILE A 361 10.71 -13.04 -29.65
C ILE A 361 11.68 -14.24 -29.77
N ALA A 362 11.70 -15.13 -28.78
CA ALA A 362 12.57 -16.29 -28.74
C ALA A 362 12.07 -17.54 -29.52
N GLN A 363 10.88 -17.49 -30.12
CA GLN A 363 10.48 -18.51 -31.06
C GLN A 363 11.33 -18.34 -32.32
N PRO A 364 12.13 -19.34 -32.74
CA PRO A 364 12.83 -19.26 -34.00
C PRO A 364 11.77 -19.04 -35.08
N VAL A 365 11.94 -17.99 -35.85
CA VAL A 365 11.17 -17.79 -37.08
C VAL A 365 11.27 -19.11 -37.84
N PRO A 366 10.17 -19.79 -38.19
CA PRO A 366 10.28 -21.01 -38.97
C PRO A 366 11.09 -20.64 -40.21
N GLU A 367 12.22 -21.34 -40.39
CA GLU A 367 13.00 -21.22 -41.62
C GLU A 367 12.02 -21.38 -42.78
N MET A 368 11.70 -20.25 -43.41
CA MET A 368 11.06 -20.31 -44.71
C MET A 368 12.00 -21.12 -45.60
N GLN A 369 11.61 -22.36 -45.85
CA GLN A 369 12.24 -23.16 -46.85
C GLN A 369 12.39 -22.27 -48.08
N GLN A 370 13.62 -21.93 -48.41
CA GLN A 370 13.97 -21.26 -49.64
C GLN A 370 13.43 -22.15 -50.76
N ARG A 371 12.25 -21.86 -51.27
CA ARG A 371 11.84 -22.32 -52.59
C ARG A 371 12.90 -21.77 -53.53
N ALA A 372 13.62 -22.68 -54.16
CA ALA A 372 14.58 -22.37 -55.21
C ALA A 372 13.94 -21.36 -56.15
N ALA A 373 14.50 -20.17 -56.20
CA ALA A 373 14.06 -19.16 -57.13
C ALA A 373 14.31 -19.67 -58.54
N GLU A 374 13.26 -19.86 -59.34
CA GLU A 374 13.36 -20.02 -60.77
C GLU A 374 14.07 -18.75 -61.33
N PRO A 375 14.98 -18.91 -62.31
CA PRO A 375 15.73 -17.77 -62.85
C PRO A 375 14.77 -16.83 -63.54
N VAL A 376 14.58 -15.65 -62.95
CA VAL A 376 13.84 -14.51 -63.53
C VAL A 376 14.67 -14.04 -64.75
N ARG A 377 14.10 -14.17 -65.95
CA ARG A 377 14.68 -13.59 -67.17
C ARG A 377 14.81 -12.04 -67.00
N PRO A 378 15.92 -11.42 -67.45
CA PRO A 378 16.08 -9.99 -67.35
C PRO A 378 15.02 -9.30 -68.24
N MET A 379 14.21 -8.46 -67.60
CA MET A 379 13.29 -7.55 -68.31
C MET A 379 14.11 -6.34 -68.76
N GLU A 380 14.32 -6.23 -70.07
CA GLU A 380 14.94 -5.03 -70.68
C GLU A 380 14.08 -3.81 -70.35
N ILE A 381 14.60 -2.92 -69.52
CA ILE A 381 14.04 -1.59 -69.30
C ILE A 381 14.58 -0.71 -70.42
N LYS A 382 13.73 -0.35 -71.38
CA LYS A 382 14.03 0.69 -72.35
C LYS A 382 14.18 2.01 -71.61
N THR A 383 15.40 2.54 -71.61
CA THR A 383 15.70 3.92 -71.20
C THR A 383 15.26 4.85 -72.32
N GLU A 384 14.09 5.46 -72.14
CA GLU A 384 13.73 6.65 -72.90
C GLU A 384 13.57 7.83 -71.91
N ASP A 385 14.51 8.75 -72.06
CA ASP A 385 14.42 10.18 -71.79
C ASP A 385 14.01 10.65 -70.36
N ILE A 386 15.01 10.70 -69.45
CA ILE A 386 14.99 11.65 -68.34
C ILE A 386 16.08 12.71 -68.67
N TYR A 387 15.65 13.80 -69.23
CA TYR A 387 16.46 15.03 -69.31
C TYR A 387 16.44 15.72 -67.95
N VAL A 388 17.60 15.73 -67.28
CA VAL A 388 17.86 16.56 -66.11
C VAL A 388 18.25 17.94 -66.64
N THR A 389 17.40 18.93 -66.56
CA THR A 389 17.78 20.34 -66.67
C THR A 389 18.24 20.85 -65.34
N GLU A 390 19.51 21.23 -65.27
CA GLU A 390 20.11 21.96 -64.16
C GLU A 390 19.44 23.31 -63.96
N GLY A 391 19.13 23.64 -62.71
CA GLY A 391 19.03 25.02 -62.25
C GLY A 391 17.64 25.64 -62.22
N GLU A 392 16.85 25.34 -61.15
CA GLU A 392 15.92 26.35 -60.65
C GLU A 392 15.79 26.24 -59.10
N ASN A 393 15.82 27.44 -58.53
CA ASN A 393 15.90 27.76 -57.09
C ASN A 393 14.68 27.29 -56.32
N ILE A 394 14.88 26.59 -55.18
CA ILE A 394 13.85 26.08 -54.27
C ILE A 394 13.04 27.17 -53.53
N ALA A 395 13.22 28.45 -53.91
CA ALA A 395 12.56 29.59 -53.24
C ALA A 395 11.18 29.98 -53.81
N SER A 396 10.65 29.29 -54.84
CA SER A 396 9.42 29.72 -55.53
C SER A 396 8.16 28.86 -55.27
N VAL A 397 8.22 27.86 -54.42
CA VAL A 397 7.10 26.92 -54.21
C VAL A 397 6.11 27.38 -53.13
N PHE A 398 6.40 28.45 -52.37
CA PHE A 398 5.55 28.90 -51.24
C PHE A 398 4.83 30.25 -51.51
N LYS A 399 4.37 30.50 -52.71
CA LYS A 399 3.49 31.67 -52.99
C LYS A 399 2.37 31.31 -53.95
N LYS A 400 1.29 30.74 -53.44
CA LYS A 400 -0.06 30.92 -53.97
C LYS A 400 -1.04 31.19 -52.83
N PRO A 401 -1.77 32.33 -52.87
CA PRO A 401 -2.77 32.64 -51.85
C PRO A 401 -3.99 31.73 -52.06
N VAL A 402 -4.47 31.17 -50.93
CA VAL A 402 -5.75 30.45 -50.89
C VAL A 402 -6.86 31.51 -50.87
N GLU A 403 -7.74 31.52 -51.86
CA GLU A 403 -8.95 32.34 -51.87
C GLU A 403 -9.87 31.93 -50.69
N PRO A 404 -10.50 32.89 -50.00
CA PRO A 404 -11.41 32.60 -48.89
C PRO A 404 -12.72 32.01 -49.44
N LYS A 405 -13.06 30.80 -48.94
CA LYS A 405 -14.37 30.20 -49.16
C LYS A 405 -15.46 31.04 -48.49
N ARG A 406 -16.55 31.25 -49.22
CA ARG A 406 -17.76 32.03 -48.89
C ARG A 406 -18.18 31.82 -47.42
N VAL A 407 -18.34 32.94 -46.71
CA VAL A 407 -18.99 33.05 -45.41
C VAL A 407 -20.48 32.82 -45.62
N ILE A 408 -21.05 31.84 -44.96
CA ILE A 408 -22.51 31.66 -44.86
C ILE A 408 -22.99 32.62 -43.78
N GLU A 409 -23.69 33.68 -44.16
CA GLU A 409 -24.35 34.59 -43.23
C GLU A 409 -25.57 33.89 -42.62
N PHE A 410 -25.57 33.75 -41.29
CA PHE A 410 -26.75 33.37 -40.51
C PHE A 410 -27.63 34.63 -40.31
N PRO A 411 -28.95 34.55 -40.45
CA PRO A 411 -29.85 35.68 -40.22
C PRO A 411 -29.82 36.10 -38.75
N LYS A 412 -29.71 37.39 -38.49
CA LYS A 412 -29.78 38.01 -37.18
C LYS A 412 -31.20 37.82 -36.60
N PRO A 413 -31.35 37.41 -35.35
CA PRO A 413 -32.67 37.33 -34.70
C PRO A 413 -33.24 38.75 -34.53
N GLN A 414 -34.50 38.89 -34.92
CA GLN A 414 -35.30 40.12 -34.75
C GLN A 414 -35.54 40.32 -33.24
N ARG A 415 -35.29 41.56 -32.79
CA ARG A 415 -35.64 41.99 -31.43
C ARG A 415 -37.15 42.07 -31.30
N GLU A 416 -37.76 41.16 -30.60
CA GLU A 416 -39.11 41.34 -30.07
C GLU A 416 -39.07 42.32 -28.89
N THR A 417 -39.93 43.29 -28.93
CA THR A 417 -40.14 44.33 -27.94
C THR A 417 -40.68 43.73 -26.66
N GLN A 418 -39.88 43.68 -25.61
CA GLN A 418 -40.34 43.25 -24.28
C GLN A 418 -41.25 44.34 -23.70
N GLN A 419 -42.49 43.96 -23.43
CA GLN A 419 -43.41 44.72 -22.59
C GLN A 419 -42.93 44.70 -21.15
N ASN A 420 -42.79 45.87 -20.55
CA ASN A 420 -42.45 46.03 -19.14
C ASN A 420 -43.59 45.54 -18.27
N LEU A 421 -43.41 44.37 -17.64
CA LEU A 421 -44.17 43.94 -16.47
C LEU A 421 -43.36 44.31 -15.24
N SER A 422 -43.84 45.32 -14.54
CA SER A 422 -43.30 45.75 -13.24
C SER A 422 -43.68 44.71 -12.19
N PHE A 423 -42.69 43.91 -11.74
CA PHE A 423 -42.81 43.14 -10.52
C PHE A 423 -42.21 43.97 -9.39
N GLU A 424 -43.04 44.26 -8.39
CA GLU A 424 -42.59 44.81 -7.11
C GLU A 424 -41.60 43.84 -6.43
N GLN A 425 -40.40 44.31 -6.19
CA GLN A 425 -39.39 43.57 -5.44
C GLN A 425 -39.78 43.51 -3.96
N PRO A 426 -39.78 42.34 -3.28
CA PRO A 426 -39.86 42.28 -1.84
C PRO A 426 -38.58 42.90 -1.27
N LYS A 427 -38.77 43.90 -0.36
CA LYS A 427 -37.70 44.50 0.42
C LYS A 427 -37.10 43.46 1.35
N PHE A 428 -35.93 42.91 0.96
CA PHE A 428 -35.08 42.19 1.89
C PHE A 428 -34.36 43.21 2.76
N ILE A 429 -34.57 43.09 4.07
CA ILE A 429 -33.81 43.81 5.08
C ILE A 429 -32.39 43.23 5.04
N HIS A 430 -31.45 44.01 4.51
CA HIS A 430 -30.03 43.70 4.60
C HIS A 430 -29.56 43.97 6.04
N GLU A 431 -29.37 42.93 6.81
CA GLU A 431 -28.35 42.96 7.86
C GLU A 431 -26.98 42.90 7.14
N ASN A 432 -26.26 44.01 7.21
CA ASN A 432 -24.93 44.17 6.62
C ASN A 432 -23.91 43.33 7.40
N HIS A 433 -23.74 42.06 7.00
CA HIS A 433 -22.44 41.43 7.05
C HIS A 433 -21.84 41.57 5.63
N ILE A 434 -20.90 42.50 5.48
CA ILE A 434 -20.06 42.62 4.28
C ILE A 434 -19.16 41.37 4.28
N GLU A 435 -19.67 40.25 3.74
CA GLU A 435 -18.80 39.16 3.31
C GLU A 435 -17.99 39.69 2.10
N GLN A 436 -16.73 40.02 2.29
CA GLN A 436 -15.82 40.34 1.20
C GLN A 436 -15.77 39.11 0.27
N GLU A 437 -16.39 39.19 -0.91
CA GLU A 437 -16.24 38.17 -1.94
C GLU A 437 -14.76 38.05 -2.28
N GLU A 438 -14.22 36.84 -2.17
CA GLU A 438 -12.84 36.59 -2.52
C GLU A 438 -12.60 36.83 -4.01
N GLN A 439 -11.56 37.57 -4.34
CA GLN A 439 -11.23 37.93 -5.72
C GLN A 439 -10.54 36.75 -6.43
N ILE A 440 -11.35 35.86 -7.04
CA ILE A 440 -10.86 34.74 -7.81
C ILE A 440 -10.38 35.22 -9.18
N ILE A 441 -9.09 35.08 -9.48
CA ILE A 441 -8.47 35.41 -10.77
C ILE A 441 -8.92 34.38 -11.82
N GLY A 442 -9.00 33.09 -11.47
CA GLY A 442 -9.40 32.03 -12.37
C GLY A 442 -8.86 30.67 -11.97
N GLN A 443 -8.93 29.71 -12.92
CA GLN A 443 -8.49 28.33 -12.75
C GLN A 443 -7.25 28.05 -13.57
N TYR A 444 -6.20 27.51 -12.95
CA TYR A 444 -4.98 27.07 -13.64
C TYR A 444 -4.96 25.54 -13.80
N LYS A 445 -4.67 25.07 -15.04
CA LYS A 445 -4.59 23.62 -15.38
C LYS A 445 -5.81 22.80 -14.93
N LYS A 446 -7.00 23.44 -14.87
CA LYS A 446 -8.25 22.80 -14.39
C LYS A 446 -8.09 22.07 -13.04
N THR A 447 -7.13 22.50 -12.21
CA THR A 447 -6.74 21.85 -10.96
C THR A 447 -6.60 22.86 -9.83
N TYR A 448 -6.07 24.04 -10.11
CA TYR A 448 -5.78 25.05 -9.09
C TYR A 448 -6.64 26.28 -9.28
N ILE A 449 -7.23 26.79 -8.19
CA ILE A 449 -7.93 28.06 -8.14
C ILE A 449 -6.92 29.13 -7.73
N LEU A 450 -6.84 30.23 -8.47
CA LEU A 450 -5.96 31.37 -8.21
C LEU A 450 -6.78 32.49 -7.60
N ILE A 451 -6.35 32.99 -6.44
CA ILE A 451 -7.04 34.03 -5.67
C ILE A 451 -6.07 35.20 -5.43
N GLU A 452 -6.52 36.42 -5.69
CA GLU A 452 -5.79 37.62 -5.33
C GLU A 452 -5.96 37.95 -3.85
N ARG A 453 -4.85 38.19 -3.16
CA ARG A 453 -4.78 38.56 -1.74
C ARG A 453 -3.98 39.84 -1.57
N GLU A 454 -4.24 40.58 -0.50
CA GLU A 454 -3.43 41.74 -0.14
C GLU A 454 -1.95 41.39 0.05
N GLU A 455 -1.65 40.16 0.46
CA GLU A 455 -0.29 39.68 0.72
C GLU A 455 0.40 39.11 -0.53
N GLY A 456 -0.36 38.68 -1.55
CA GLY A 456 0.16 38.03 -2.74
C GLY A 456 -0.85 37.21 -3.51
N LEU A 457 -0.35 36.20 -4.24
CA LEU A 457 -1.15 35.24 -5.01
C LEU A 457 -1.35 33.96 -4.19
N GLU A 458 -2.59 33.64 -3.82
CA GLU A 458 -2.93 32.34 -3.22
C GLU A 458 -3.30 31.33 -4.30
N ILE A 459 -2.67 30.17 -4.25
CA ILE A 459 -2.93 29.02 -5.14
C ILE A 459 -3.60 27.95 -4.29
N VAL A 460 -4.82 27.56 -4.64
CA VAL A 460 -5.62 26.56 -3.89
C VAL A 460 -5.85 25.33 -4.77
N ASP A 461 -5.58 24.14 -4.26
CA ASP A 461 -5.95 22.90 -4.94
C ASP A 461 -7.45 22.65 -4.76
N GLN A 462 -8.21 22.67 -5.88
CA GLN A 462 -9.66 22.53 -5.88
C GLN A 462 -10.17 21.21 -5.29
N HIS A 463 -9.45 20.11 -5.59
CA HIS A 463 -9.81 18.77 -5.11
C HIS A 463 -9.60 18.68 -3.60
N ILE A 464 -8.42 19.09 -3.14
CA ILE A 464 -8.03 19.00 -1.73
C ILE A 464 -8.89 19.93 -0.85
N ALA A 465 -9.26 21.12 -1.36
CA ALA A 465 -10.12 22.05 -0.65
C ALA A 465 -11.54 21.47 -0.45
N GLU A 466 -12.12 20.90 -1.51
CA GLU A 466 -13.45 20.30 -1.42
C GLU A 466 -13.44 19.00 -0.61
N GLU A 467 -12.39 18.16 -0.73
CA GLU A 467 -12.19 16.96 0.09
C GLU A 467 -12.25 17.29 1.59
N ARG A 468 -11.54 18.35 2.03
CA ARG A 468 -11.55 18.80 3.42
C ARG A 468 -12.94 19.21 3.87
N TYR A 469 -13.66 19.99 3.09
CA TYR A 469 -15.01 20.41 3.42
C TYR A 469 -15.97 19.23 3.55
N ILE A 470 -15.97 18.31 2.58
CA ILE A 470 -16.84 17.13 2.61
C ILE A 470 -16.51 16.24 3.81
N TYR A 471 -15.23 16.04 4.10
CA TYR A 471 -14.79 15.26 5.26
C TYR A 471 -15.31 15.83 6.57
N GLU A 472 -15.17 17.15 6.81
CA GLU A 472 -15.65 17.77 8.03
C GLU A 472 -17.19 17.80 8.12
N LYS A 473 -17.86 17.97 6.99
CA LYS A 473 -19.33 17.88 6.89
C LYS A 473 -19.82 16.48 7.26
N LEU A 474 -19.22 15.43 6.70
CA LEU A 474 -19.57 14.05 7.03
C LEU A 474 -19.27 13.71 8.49
N LYS A 475 -18.16 14.18 9.02
CA LYS A 475 -17.76 13.95 10.42
C LYS A 475 -18.72 14.60 11.43
N LYS A 476 -19.32 15.75 11.08
CA LYS A 476 -20.31 16.45 11.90
C LYS A 476 -21.73 15.89 11.73
N SER A 477 -22.01 15.22 10.63
CA SER A 477 -23.34 14.70 10.32
C SER A 477 -23.64 13.44 11.15
N LYS A 478 -24.78 13.45 11.86
CA LYS A 478 -25.29 12.25 12.56
C LYS A 478 -25.91 11.22 11.61
N ASN A 479 -26.44 11.67 10.48
CA ASN A 479 -27.04 10.84 9.44
C ASN A 479 -26.42 11.20 8.09
N ILE A 480 -26.03 10.18 7.32
CA ILE A 480 -25.52 10.33 5.97
C ILE A 480 -26.64 10.02 4.98
N ASP A 481 -26.91 10.94 4.07
CA ASP A 481 -27.86 10.71 2.99
C ASP A 481 -27.37 9.59 2.10
N CYS A 482 -28.22 8.62 1.83
CA CYS A 482 -27.87 7.39 1.15
C CYS A 482 -28.77 7.14 -0.06
N GLN A 483 -28.23 6.48 -1.06
CA GLN A 483 -28.94 6.03 -2.24
C GLN A 483 -29.01 4.50 -2.28
N LEU A 484 -30.23 3.96 -2.48
CA LEU A 484 -30.45 2.55 -2.77
C LEU A 484 -30.06 2.27 -4.23
N LEU A 485 -29.32 1.20 -4.44
CA LEU A 485 -28.95 0.71 -5.76
C LEU A 485 -29.91 -0.42 -6.16
N PHE A 486 -30.82 -0.14 -7.09
CA PHE A 486 -31.80 -1.14 -7.59
C PHE A 486 -31.15 -2.20 -8.47
N ILE A 487 -30.10 -1.82 -9.20
CA ILE A 487 -29.27 -2.72 -10.02
C ILE A 487 -27.85 -2.52 -9.52
N SER A 488 -27.26 -3.56 -8.96
CA SER A 488 -25.89 -3.54 -8.49
C SER A 488 -25.10 -4.64 -9.20
N ASP A 489 -23.91 -4.29 -9.66
CA ASP A 489 -23.00 -5.26 -10.23
C ASP A 489 -22.57 -6.26 -9.16
N VAL A 490 -22.48 -7.53 -9.54
CA VAL A 490 -21.87 -8.56 -8.71
C VAL A 490 -20.34 -8.33 -8.73
N ILE A 491 -19.74 -8.21 -7.55
CA ILE A 491 -18.34 -7.95 -7.38
C ILE A 491 -17.68 -9.19 -6.80
N GLU A 492 -16.67 -9.71 -7.49
CA GLU A 492 -15.85 -10.81 -6.98
C GLU A 492 -14.96 -10.30 -5.83
N ILE A 493 -14.96 -11.03 -4.72
CA ILE A 493 -14.16 -10.76 -3.53
C ILE A 493 -13.42 -12.01 -3.09
N SER A 494 -12.31 -11.85 -2.38
CA SER A 494 -11.67 -13.00 -1.73
C SER A 494 -12.39 -13.38 -0.43
N PRO A 495 -12.28 -14.64 0.04
CA PRO A 495 -12.82 -15.03 1.35
C PRO A 495 -12.29 -14.19 2.51
N SER A 496 -11.04 -13.70 2.41
CA SER A 496 -10.44 -12.79 3.39
C SER A 496 -11.10 -11.40 3.36
N ASP A 497 -11.46 -10.89 2.17
CA ASP A 497 -12.17 -9.62 2.04
C ASP A 497 -13.59 -9.72 2.59
N LYS A 498 -14.29 -10.86 2.35
CA LYS A 498 -15.59 -11.13 2.95
C LYS A 498 -15.54 -11.10 4.47
N GLU A 499 -14.51 -11.70 5.07
CA GLU A 499 -14.33 -11.69 6.53
C GLU A 499 -14.09 -10.27 7.05
N LEU A 500 -13.23 -9.49 6.36
CA LEU A 500 -12.97 -8.08 6.70
C LEU A 500 -14.23 -7.22 6.61
N LEU A 501 -15.00 -7.34 5.53
CA LEU A 501 -16.25 -6.60 5.32
C LEU A 501 -17.31 -6.97 6.35
N SER A 502 -17.51 -8.29 6.57
CA SER A 502 -18.47 -8.80 7.56
C SER A 502 -18.13 -8.33 8.97
N ALA A 503 -16.85 -8.32 9.30
CA ALA A 503 -16.34 -7.89 10.59
C ALA A 503 -16.55 -6.39 10.85
N ASN A 504 -16.68 -5.57 9.81
CA ASN A 504 -16.87 -4.13 9.90
C ASN A 504 -18.24 -3.67 9.38
N LYS A 505 -19.19 -4.60 9.23
CA LYS A 505 -20.51 -4.35 8.67
C LYS A 505 -21.23 -3.20 9.38
N ASP A 506 -21.30 -3.22 10.70
CA ASP A 506 -21.98 -2.18 11.49
C ASP A 506 -21.39 -0.79 11.28
N LYS A 507 -20.04 -0.71 11.10
CA LYS A 507 -19.36 0.56 10.83
C LYS A 507 -19.63 1.03 9.40
N LEU A 508 -19.65 0.13 8.43
CA LEU A 508 -19.98 0.45 7.06
C LEU A 508 -21.42 0.94 6.92
N GLU A 509 -22.37 0.28 7.57
CA GLU A 509 -23.79 0.68 7.60
C GLU A 509 -23.97 2.06 8.23
N LYS A 510 -23.25 2.40 9.29
CA LYS A 510 -23.26 3.73 9.91
C LYS A 510 -22.89 4.84 8.93
N PHE A 511 -22.01 4.55 7.97
CA PHE A 511 -21.57 5.48 6.93
C PHE A 511 -22.32 5.31 5.62
N GLY A 512 -23.42 4.56 5.61
CA GLY A 512 -24.35 4.44 4.49
C GLY A 512 -23.97 3.39 3.45
N TYR A 513 -23.05 2.48 3.77
CA TYR A 513 -22.72 1.33 2.94
C TYR A 513 -23.46 0.08 3.41
N GLU A 514 -24.31 -0.47 2.58
CA GLU A 514 -24.98 -1.74 2.83
C GLU A 514 -24.50 -2.75 1.79
N ILE A 515 -23.87 -3.84 2.26
CA ILE A 515 -23.25 -4.87 1.43
C ILE A 515 -23.89 -6.21 1.75
N ASP A 516 -24.38 -6.89 0.72
CA ASP A 516 -24.84 -8.27 0.80
C ASP A 516 -23.84 -9.21 0.14
N PHE A 517 -23.68 -10.40 0.73
CA PHE A 517 -22.84 -11.46 0.20
C PHE A 517 -23.72 -12.52 -0.46
N ILE A 518 -23.53 -12.71 -1.77
CA ILE A 518 -24.23 -13.76 -2.54
C ILE A 518 -23.59 -15.11 -2.26
N SER A 519 -22.25 -15.15 -2.21
CA SER A 519 -21.45 -16.35 -1.95
C SER A 519 -20.24 -16.02 -1.09
N ASP A 520 -19.31 -16.96 -0.92
CA ASP A 520 -18.03 -16.71 -0.24
C ASP A 520 -17.06 -15.85 -1.09
N THR A 521 -17.36 -15.71 -2.37
CA THR A 521 -16.51 -14.99 -3.34
C THR A 521 -17.23 -13.87 -4.07
N GLU A 522 -18.49 -13.56 -3.72
CA GLU A 522 -19.30 -12.56 -4.41
C GLU A 522 -20.05 -11.65 -3.45
N ALA A 523 -20.00 -10.36 -3.70
CA ALA A 523 -20.71 -9.32 -2.95
C ALA A 523 -21.43 -8.33 -3.87
N ILE A 524 -22.48 -7.69 -3.34
CA ILE A 524 -23.20 -6.59 -3.99
C ILE A 524 -23.42 -5.46 -3.00
N PHE A 525 -23.39 -4.21 -3.49
CA PHE A 525 -23.89 -3.07 -2.72
C PHE A 525 -25.40 -2.92 -2.87
N ARG A 526 -26.10 -2.82 -1.76
CA ARG A 526 -27.53 -2.44 -1.72
C ARG A 526 -27.69 -0.94 -1.57
N LYS A 527 -26.76 -0.31 -0.85
CA LYS A 527 -26.85 1.09 -0.49
C LYS A 527 -25.46 1.71 -0.45
N VAL A 528 -25.37 2.92 -0.92
CA VAL A 528 -24.14 3.72 -0.86
C VAL A 528 -24.45 5.16 -0.44
N PRO A 529 -23.50 5.91 0.12
CA PRO A 529 -23.66 7.34 0.33
C PRO A 529 -24.04 8.07 -0.96
N GLN A 530 -25.03 8.94 -0.91
CA GLN A 530 -25.53 9.66 -2.10
C GLN A 530 -24.43 10.47 -2.80
N LEU A 531 -23.47 10.98 -2.05
CA LEU A 531 -22.33 11.76 -2.57
C LEU A 531 -21.46 10.98 -3.57
N ILE A 532 -21.41 9.65 -3.45
CA ILE A 532 -20.60 8.77 -4.30
C ILE A 532 -21.43 7.81 -5.15
N SER A 533 -22.72 8.02 -5.23
CA SER A 533 -23.65 7.13 -5.97
C SER A 533 -23.36 7.01 -7.48
N LYS A 534 -22.58 7.95 -8.04
CA LYS A 534 -22.14 7.93 -9.44
C LYS A 534 -20.82 7.17 -9.66
N VAL A 535 -20.16 6.76 -8.60
CA VAL A 535 -18.91 5.97 -8.66
C VAL A 535 -19.28 4.50 -8.84
N ALA A 536 -18.53 3.78 -9.68
CA ALA A 536 -18.79 2.36 -9.91
C ALA A 536 -18.67 1.55 -8.60
N PRO A 537 -19.61 0.66 -8.26
CA PRO A 537 -19.59 -0.11 -7.02
C PRO A 537 -18.28 -0.87 -6.79
N LYS A 538 -17.68 -1.40 -7.85
CA LYS A 538 -16.39 -2.09 -7.81
C LYS A 538 -15.24 -1.19 -7.34
N GLU A 539 -15.21 0.09 -7.78
CA GLU A 539 -14.20 1.05 -7.34
C GLU A 539 -14.39 1.44 -5.87
N ILE A 540 -15.66 1.57 -5.43
CA ILE A 540 -15.99 1.86 -4.04
C ILE A 540 -15.50 0.71 -3.15
N LEU A 541 -15.79 -0.54 -3.54
CA LEU A 541 -15.40 -1.72 -2.75
C LEU A 541 -13.88 -1.86 -2.65
N ALA A 542 -13.16 -1.68 -3.75
CA ALA A 542 -11.71 -1.77 -3.77
C ALA A 542 -11.07 -0.75 -2.79
N ASP A 543 -11.54 0.49 -2.80
CA ASP A 543 -11.04 1.53 -1.91
C ASP A 543 -11.44 1.29 -0.45
N VAL A 544 -12.67 0.81 -0.19
CA VAL A 544 -13.14 0.44 1.15
C VAL A 544 -12.28 -0.69 1.72
N LEU A 545 -12.04 -1.75 0.95
CA LEU A 545 -11.19 -2.87 1.35
C LEU A 545 -9.76 -2.44 1.62
N GLU A 546 -9.20 -1.59 0.77
CA GLU A 546 -7.85 -1.08 0.93
C GLU A 546 -7.67 -0.34 2.26
N HIS A 547 -8.63 0.52 2.61
CA HIS A 547 -8.57 1.31 3.83
C HIS A 547 -8.93 0.52 5.09
N ILE A 548 -9.84 -0.46 5.00
CA ILE A 548 -10.18 -1.36 6.11
C ILE A 548 -9.04 -2.34 6.42
N SER A 549 -8.26 -2.75 5.43
CA SER A 549 -7.14 -3.68 5.60
C SER A 549 -5.84 -3.01 6.07
N GLY A 550 -5.79 -1.67 6.12
CA GLY A 550 -4.65 -0.88 6.60
C GLY A 550 -4.51 -0.85 8.14
N ASP A 551 -3.70 0.08 8.65
CA ASP A 551 -3.42 0.28 10.08
C ASP A 551 -4.66 0.87 10.79
N ILE A 552 -5.39 0.05 11.56
CA ILE A 552 -6.84 0.17 11.81
C ILE A 552 -7.14 0.63 13.25
N ASP A 553 -6.46 1.64 13.74
CA ASP A 553 -6.92 2.26 14.99
C ASP A 553 -8.19 3.11 14.78
N ASN A 554 -8.52 3.47 13.52
CA ASN A 554 -9.71 4.27 13.22
C ASN A 554 -10.33 3.98 11.84
N ILE A 555 -10.98 2.81 11.70
CA ILE A 555 -11.72 2.42 10.47
C ILE A 555 -12.78 3.46 10.10
N GLU A 556 -13.49 4.04 11.09
CA GLU A 556 -14.51 5.05 10.85
C GLU A 556 -13.91 6.27 10.15
N GLU A 557 -12.74 6.72 10.59
CA GLU A 557 -12.04 7.83 9.97
C GLU A 557 -11.57 7.52 8.56
N GLN A 558 -11.09 6.30 8.31
CA GLN A 558 -10.69 5.85 6.97
C GLN A 558 -11.86 5.79 5.99
N ILE A 559 -13.03 5.31 6.42
CA ILE A 559 -14.25 5.31 5.61
C ILE A 559 -14.66 6.75 5.26
N LEU A 560 -14.61 7.68 6.23
CA LEU A 560 -14.88 9.10 5.99
C LEU A 560 -13.92 9.72 4.98
N ILE A 561 -12.63 9.44 5.11
CA ILE A 561 -11.58 9.92 4.20
C ILE A 561 -11.83 9.40 2.78
N THR A 562 -12.09 8.10 2.63
CA THR A 562 -12.39 7.48 1.33
C THR A 562 -13.62 8.11 0.68
N THR A 563 -14.71 8.23 1.44
CA THR A 563 -15.96 8.82 0.95
C THR A 563 -15.77 10.27 0.51
N SER A 564 -15.05 11.08 1.30
CA SER A 564 -14.80 12.49 0.97
C SER A 564 -13.91 12.65 -0.26
N CYS A 565 -12.87 11.83 -0.39
CA CYS A 565 -11.98 11.84 -1.55
C CYS A 565 -12.71 11.46 -2.86
N LYS A 566 -13.62 10.49 -2.81
CA LYS A 566 -14.43 10.08 -3.97
C LYS A 566 -15.51 11.10 -4.35
N ALA A 567 -16.06 11.80 -3.37
CA ALA A 567 -17.11 12.81 -3.56
C ALA A 567 -16.56 14.15 -4.05
N ALA A 568 -15.29 14.47 -3.77
CA ALA A 568 -14.66 15.73 -4.16
C ALA A 568 -14.45 15.81 -5.69
N VAL A 569 -14.50 17.05 -6.20
CA VAL A 569 -14.22 17.34 -7.61
C VAL A 569 -12.83 16.82 -8.01
N LYS A 570 -12.75 16.07 -9.10
CA LYS A 570 -11.46 15.51 -9.56
C LYS A 570 -10.53 16.58 -10.12
N ALA A 571 -9.22 16.37 -10.01
CA ALA A 571 -8.24 17.14 -10.75
C ALA A 571 -8.53 17.06 -12.26
N ASN A 572 -8.12 18.08 -13.03
CA ASN A 572 -8.42 18.27 -14.45
C ASN A 572 -9.90 18.50 -14.80
N THR A 573 -10.76 18.81 -13.82
CA THR A 573 -12.16 19.20 -14.04
C THR A 573 -12.25 20.71 -14.17
N PHE A 574 -12.86 21.19 -15.27
CA PHE A 574 -13.17 22.60 -15.44
C PHE A 574 -14.28 23.04 -14.48
N LEU A 575 -14.08 24.14 -13.80
CA LEU A 575 -15.05 24.73 -12.86
C LEU A 575 -15.57 26.05 -13.42
N SER A 576 -16.89 26.28 -13.29
CA SER A 576 -17.44 27.60 -13.50
C SER A 576 -17.00 28.57 -12.40
N PRO A 577 -16.99 29.90 -12.65
CA PRO A 577 -16.68 30.88 -11.60
C PRO A 577 -17.52 30.70 -10.34
N PHE A 578 -18.82 30.45 -10.48
CA PHE A 578 -19.73 30.19 -9.39
C PHE A 578 -19.30 28.96 -8.55
N ARG A 579 -18.90 27.87 -9.23
CA ARG A 579 -18.45 26.65 -8.54
C ARG A 579 -17.12 26.86 -7.82
N MET A 580 -16.20 27.64 -8.38
CA MET A 580 -14.96 28.03 -7.71
C MET A 580 -15.23 28.81 -6.43
N GLN A 581 -16.12 29.83 -6.49
CA GLN A 581 -16.55 30.59 -5.30
C GLN A 581 -17.17 29.70 -4.23
N GLU A 582 -18.03 28.78 -4.63
CA GLU A 582 -18.67 27.82 -3.72
C GLU A 582 -17.64 26.95 -3.00
N ILE A 583 -16.68 26.36 -3.72
CA ILE A 583 -15.61 25.53 -3.13
C ILE A 583 -14.80 26.36 -2.14
N ILE A 584 -14.38 27.56 -2.52
CA ILE A 584 -13.56 28.41 -1.65
C ILE A 584 -14.36 28.84 -0.40
N LYS A 585 -15.61 29.29 -0.58
CA LYS A 585 -16.48 29.66 0.55
C LYS A 585 -16.65 28.49 1.52
N ASN A 586 -16.97 27.31 1.02
CA ASN A 586 -17.16 26.09 1.82
C ASN A 586 -15.87 25.69 2.55
N TRP A 587 -14.74 25.70 1.85
CA TRP A 587 -13.45 25.36 2.45
C TRP A 587 -13.06 26.33 3.57
N ARG A 588 -13.31 27.64 3.43
CA ARG A 588 -13.02 28.64 4.47
C ARG A 588 -13.80 28.41 5.77
N THR A 589 -14.93 27.69 5.72
CA THR A 589 -15.72 27.33 6.93
C THR A 589 -15.15 26.13 7.70
N CYS A 590 -14.13 25.46 7.16
CA CYS A 590 -13.53 24.29 7.80
C CYS A 590 -12.76 24.65 9.08
N GLU A 591 -12.80 23.78 10.07
CA GLU A 591 -12.06 23.95 11.33
C GLU A 591 -10.53 23.84 11.13
N LYS A 592 -10.11 23.03 10.15
CA LYS A 592 -8.70 22.81 9.80
C LYS A 592 -8.44 23.12 8.32
N PRO A 593 -8.47 24.40 7.90
CA PRO A 593 -8.40 24.76 6.48
C PRO A 593 -7.00 24.61 5.85
N PHE A 594 -5.97 24.26 6.63
CA PHE A 594 -4.57 24.25 6.13
C PHE A 594 -4.16 22.96 5.45
N THR A 595 -4.73 21.82 5.86
CA THR A 595 -4.36 20.50 5.36
C THR A 595 -5.57 19.63 5.09
N CYS A 596 -5.47 18.73 4.10
CA CYS A 596 -6.47 17.70 3.87
C CYS A 596 -6.42 16.60 4.96
N PRO A 597 -7.37 15.66 5.01
CA PRO A 597 -7.33 14.53 5.93
C PRO A 597 -6.04 13.70 5.84
N HIS A 598 -5.39 13.67 4.67
CA HIS A 598 -4.12 12.99 4.41
C HIS A 598 -2.87 13.83 4.78
N GLY A 599 -3.03 15.04 5.34
CA GLY A 599 -1.93 15.93 5.71
C GLY A 599 -1.31 16.75 4.57
N ARG A 600 -1.89 16.75 3.34
CA ARG A 600 -1.40 17.58 2.22
C ARG A 600 -1.83 19.04 2.41
N PRO A 601 -0.99 20.02 2.09
CA PRO A 601 -1.38 21.43 2.13
C PRO A 601 -2.46 21.72 1.09
N ILE A 602 -3.46 22.52 1.48
CA ILE A 602 -4.60 22.87 0.61
C ILE A 602 -4.26 24.08 -0.25
N SER A 603 -3.57 25.07 0.32
CA SER A 603 -3.20 26.28 -0.40
C SER A 603 -1.75 26.70 -0.14
N LYS A 604 -1.24 27.54 -1.03
CA LYS A 604 0.07 28.17 -0.92
C LYS A 604 -0.03 29.63 -1.35
N ILE A 605 0.46 30.55 -0.53
CA ILE A 605 0.57 31.97 -0.86
C ILE A 605 1.98 32.24 -1.39
N ILE A 606 2.07 32.94 -2.53
CA ILE A 606 3.30 33.50 -3.08
C ILE A 606 3.22 35.01 -2.83
N GLU A 607 4.06 35.52 -1.94
CA GLU A 607 4.02 36.92 -1.53
C GLU A 607 4.41 37.87 -2.68
N HIS A 608 3.83 39.09 -2.70
CA HIS A 608 4.13 40.11 -3.71
C HIS A 608 5.63 40.41 -3.82
N LYS A 609 6.37 40.39 -2.68
CA LYS A 609 7.82 40.59 -2.66
C LYS A 609 8.57 39.51 -3.42
N ASP A 610 8.12 38.26 -3.36
CA ASP A 610 8.77 37.15 -4.06
C ASP A 610 8.47 37.22 -5.57
N ILE A 611 7.25 37.58 -5.93
CA ILE A 611 6.88 37.83 -7.34
C ILE A 611 7.72 38.99 -7.91
N ALA A 612 7.81 40.11 -7.19
CA ALA A 612 8.60 41.27 -7.62
C ALA A 612 10.10 40.92 -7.75
N LYS A 613 10.62 40.07 -6.88
CA LYS A 613 12.00 39.58 -6.89
C LYS A 613 12.31 38.75 -8.14
N PHE A 614 11.38 37.88 -8.56
CA PHE A 614 11.50 37.12 -9.83
C PHE A 614 11.69 38.04 -11.05
N PHE A 615 11.02 39.19 -11.04
CA PHE A 615 11.10 40.18 -12.14
C PHE A 615 12.15 41.27 -11.88
N GLN A 616 13.03 41.14 -10.86
CA GLN A 616 14.08 42.11 -10.50
C GLN A 616 13.51 43.52 -10.25
N ARG A 617 12.28 43.67 -9.76
CA ARG A 617 11.60 44.93 -9.47
C ARG A 617 11.78 45.41 -8.02
N THR A 618 12.51 44.67 -7.18
CA THR A 618 12.92 45.09 -5.84
C THR A 618 14.32 45.69 -5.94
N LYS A 619 14.46 46.95 -5.48
CA LYS A 619 15.78 47.56 -5.26
C LYS A 619 16.42 47.01 -4.01
#